data_643c1c1ed5f9d6d7528c0fb9d40e81db
#
_entry.id   643c1c1ed5f9d6d7528c0fb9d40e81db
#
_cell.length_a   1.000
_cell.length_b   1.000
_cell.length_c   1.000
_cell.angle_alpha   90.00
_cell.angle_beta   90.00
_cell.angle_gamma   90.00
#
_symmetry.space_group_name_H-M   'P 1'
#
loop_
_entity.id
_entity.type
_entity.pdbx_description
1 polymer ?
#
loop_
_entity_poly.entity_id
_entity_poly.type
_entity_poly.pdbx_seq_one_letter_code
_entity_poly.pdbx_strand_id
1 'polypeptide(L)'
;MLAVRGQILDNRAENGRQDSEEGCRNRSAHQAIEIEDYYKILDISPSASTAEIKRAFRKKAKELHPDIPHNVRNSGGKRANEQALMRLIRAYEALLDAKRRAEFDFFYNKVAKKDERFDYRTWLKERSDPESRATLIFFDLFHNAEDEAVREFLRLCSEHPSFSLRRYFSRGDFMDCGFVLAEELYFRNHYYESFLLLEQIIREELKDAYFRHFFPEVLILARKLIREKLIYTLADDLLLDCCEAALDFGLSKADNAEILKKMAEIYYRMGDSTTGDGCAAAAVRMNPRIRGITKLKKNYQEQLWR
;
A
#
# COMPACT_ATOMS: atom_id res chain seq x y z
N MET A 1 0.72 -3.28 12.29
CA MET A 1 -0.26 -3.28 11.16
C MET A 1 -0.04 -4.45 10.19
N LEU A 2 1.16 -4.75 9.75
CA LEU A 2 1.45 -5.90 8.85
C LEU A 2 1.03 -7.28 9.40
N ALA A 3 1.10 -7.50 10.71
CA ALA A 3 0.67 -8.77 11.33
C ALA A 3 -0.83 -9.03 11.27
N VAL A 4 -1.65 -8.00 11.14
CA VAL A 4 -3.12 -8.12 11.04
C VAL A 4 -3.55 -8.48 9.62
N ARG A 5 -2.77 -8.14 8.61
CA ARG A 5 -3.06 -8.43 7.21
C ARG A 5 -2.66 -9.85 6.78
N GLY A 6 -1.62 -10.43 7.38
CA GLY A 6 -1.31 -11.85 7.18
C GLY A 6 -2.48 -12.76 7.56
N GLN A 7 -3.21 -12.45 8.63
CA GLN A 7 -4.42 -13.18 9.04
C GLN A 7 -5.64 -12.93 8.13
N ILE A 8 -5.70 -11.79 7.44
CA ILE A 8 -6.80 -11.49 6.50
C ILE A 8 -6.58 -12.19 5.16
N LEU A 9 -5.34 -12.38 4.74
CA LEU A 9 -5.01 -13.09 3.50
C LEU A 9 -5.17 -14.61 3.66
N ASP A 10 -4.84 -15.18 4.82
CA ASP A 10 -5.09 -16.60 5.11
C ASP A 10 -6.60 -16.91 5.17
N ASN A 11 -7.41 -16.04 5.76
CA ASN A 11 -8.87 -16.21 5.77
C ASN A 11 -9.53 -16.06 4.38
N ARG A 12 -8.93 -15.32 3.45
CA ARG A 12 -9.41 -15.21 2.06
C ARG A 12 -9.09 -16.45 1.22
N ALA A 13 -7.98 -17.11 1.50
CA ALA A 13 -7.58 -18.33 0.79
C ALA A 13 -8.42 -19.55 1.19
N GLU A 14 -8.91 -19.60 2.43
CA GLU A 14 -9.76 -20.70 2.93
C GLU A 14 -11.26 -20.53 2.58
N ASN A 15 -11.78 -19.29 2.46
CA ASN A 15 -13.18 -19.03 2.12
C ASN A 15 -13.49 -19.01 0.62
N GLY A 16 -12.50 -19.18 -0.26
CA GLY A 16 -12.67 -19.18 -1.72
C GLY A 16 -13.18 -20.50 -2.32
N ARG A 17 -13.58 -21.50 -1.53
CA ARG A 17 -14.02 -22.82 -2.01
C ARG A 17 -15.46 -23.25 -1.72
N GLN A 18 -16.24 -22.44 -1.06
CA GLN A 18 -17.68 -22.66 -0.89
C GLN A 18 -18.37 -21.32 -0.91
N ASP A 19 -18.99 -21.00 -2.02
CA ASP A 19 -20.31 -20.38 -2.17
C ASP A 19 -20.49 -19.88 -3.60
N SER A 20 -20.93 -20.81 -4.42
CA SER A 20 -21.62 -20.52 -5.67
C SER A 20 -23.06 -20.09 -5.33
N GLU A 21 -23.46 -18.95 -5.94
CA GLU A 21 -24.85 -18.60 -6.22
C GLU A 21 -25.82 -18.47 -5.02
N GLU A 22 -25.86 -17.28 -4.40
CA GLU A 22 -27.12 -16.57 -4.07
C GLU A 22 -26.78 -15.36 -3.18
N GLY A 23 -27.14 -14.15 -3.60
CA GLY A 23 -27.15 -13.02 -2.66
C GLY A 23 -26.46 -11.73 -3.05
N CYS A 24 -26.38 -11.41 -4.34
CA CYS A 24 -26.04 -10.05 -4.77
C CYS A 24 -27.28 -9.15 -4.66
N ARG A 25 -27.73 -8.86 -3.45
CA ARG A 25 -28.69 -7.78 -3.18
C ARG A 25 -28.38 -7.14 -1.81
N ASN A 26 -27.98 -5.90 -1.89
CA ASN A 26 -28.18 -4.90 -0.83
C ASN A 26 -27.35 -5.04 0.45
N ARG A 27 -26.07 -4.58 0.41
CA ARG A 27 -25.42 -4.02 1.60
C ARG A 27 -24.67 -2.74 1.25
N SER A 28 -25.41 -1.73 0.82
CA SER A 28 -24.98 -0.34 0.99
C SER A 28 -25.22 0.01 2.47
N ALA A 29 -24.43 -0.60 3.35
CA ALA A 29 -24.39 -0.14 4.72
C ALA A 29 -23.43 1.08 4.74
N HIS A 30 -24.01 2.26 4.75
CA HIS A 30 -23.37 3.48 5.22
C HIS A 30 -22.95 3.23 6.67
N GLN A 31 -21.76 2.67 6.90
CA GLN A 31 -21.13 2.75 8.22
C GLN A 31 -20.64 4.19 8.38
N ALA A 32 -21.49 5.01 9.00
CA ALA A 32 -21.08 6.28 9.57
C ALA A 32 -19.90 5.99 10.52
N ILE A 33 -18.76 6.58 10.26
CA ILE A 33 -17.60 6.45 11.14
C ILE A 33 -17.93 7.24 12.39
N GLU A 34 -18.22 6.54 13.48
CA GLU A 34 -18.16 7.13 14.80
C GLU A 34 -16.70 7.49 15.07
N ILE A 35 -16.33 8.76 14.92
CA ILE A 35 -15.06 9.24 15.42
C ILE A 35 -15.08 8.96 16.91
N GLU A 36 -14.25 8.02 17.36
CA GLU A 36 -14.10 7.74 18.78
C GLU A 36 -13.72 9.03 19.50
N ASP A 37 -14.54 9.47 20.47
CA ASP A 37 -14.28 10.66 21.25
C ASP A 37 -13.11 10.40 22.21
N TYR A 38 -11.91 10.80 21.80
CA TYR A 38 -10.67 10.59 22.56
C TYR A 38 -10.69 11.33 23.90
N TYR A 39 -11.38 12.47 23.99
CA TYR A 39 -11.55 13.19 25.25
C TYR A 39 -12.44 12.40 26.21
N LYS A 40 -13.49 11.80 25.70
CA LYS A 40 -14.39 10.94 26.48
C LYS A 40 -13.72 9.63 26.89
N ILE A 41 -12.91 9.02 26.02
CA ILE A 41 -12.12 7.82 26.34
C ILE A 41 -11.18 8.09 27.52
N LEU A 42 -10.49 9.22 27.52
CA LEU A 42 -9.58 9.64 28.60
C LEU A 42 -10.31 10.26 29.80
N ASP A 43 -11.58 10.61 29.66
CA ASP A 43 -12.39 11.30 30.68
C ASP A 43 -11.78 12.66 31.08
N ILE A 44 -11.50 13.47 30.08
CA ILE A 44 -10.87 14.81 30.22
C ILE A 44 -11.62 15.83 29.36
N SER A 45 -11.43 17.12 29.70
CA SER A 45 -11.95 18.22 28.89
C SER A 45 -11.16 18.37 27.58
N PRO A 46 -11.81 18.82 26.47
CA PRO A 46 -11.10 19.23 25.25
C PRO A 46 -10.04 20.32 25.48
N SER A 47 -10.17 21.10 26.56
CA SER A 47 -9.20 22.11 26.97
C SER A 47 -8.05 21.56 27.85
N ALA A 48 -8.00 20.25 28.10
CA ALA A 48 -7.02 19.64 28.97
C ALA A 48 -5.58 19.86 28.48
N SER A 49 -4.70 20.17 29.42
CA SER A 49 -3.26 20.29 29.20
C SER A 49 -2.61 18.91 28.97
N THR A 50 -1.40 18.92 28.40
CA THR A 50 -0.61 17.68 28.23
C THR A 50 -0.31 16.98 29.55
N ALA A 51 -0.22 17.71 30.65
CA ALA A 51 -0.03 17.13 31.98
C ALA A 51 -1.28 16.38 32.47
N GLU A 52 -2.47 16.92 32.21
CA GLU A 52 -3.76 16.28 32.53
C GLU A 52 -4.00 15.05 31.67
N ILE A 53 -3.68 15.11 30.36
CA ILE A 53 -3.76 13.95 29.46
C ILE A 53 -2.88 12.80 30.00
N LYS A 54 -1.62 13.09 30.37
CA LYS A 54 -0.70 12.10 30.95
C LYS A 54 -1.20 11.51 32.28
N ARG A 55 -1.83 12.35 33.12
CA ARG A 55 -2.41 11.90 34.40
C ARG A 55 -3.59 10.99 34.18
N ALA A 56 -4.52 11.38 33.30
CA ALA A 56 -5.73 10.62 32.98
C ALA A 56 -5.37 9.25 32.38
N PHE A 57 -4.44 9.24 31.42
CA PHE A 57 -3.94 7.99 30.83
C PHE A 57 -3.41 7.02 31.88
N ARG A 58 -2.49 7.50 32.77
CA ARG A 58 -1.91 6.65 33.83
C ARG A 58 -2.97 6.10 34.78
N LYS A 59 -3.99 6.89 35.09
CA LYS A 59 -5.09 6.46 35.96
C LYS A 59 -5.88 5.33 35.27
N LYS A 60 -6.37 5.54 34.05
CA LYS A 60 -7.19 4.54 33.31
C LYS A 60 -6.37 3.31 32.88
N ALA A 61 -5.11 3.48 32.50
CA ALA A 61 -4.25 2.35 32.17
C ALA A 61 -4.05 1.42 33.37
N LYS A 62 -3.93 2.00 34.59
CA LYS A 62 -3.87 1.21 35.82
C LYS A 62 -5.17 0.46 36.09
N GLU A 63 -6.33 1.06 35.82
CA GLU A 63 -7.64 0.43 35.99
C GLU A 63 -7.88 -0.72 34.99
N LEU A 64 -7.33 -0.60 33.77
CA LEU A 64 -7.49 -1.61 32.70
C LEU A 64 -6.39 -2.66 32.68
N HIS A 65 -5.37 -2.56 33.54
CA HIS A 65 -4.24 -3.48 33.55
C HIS A 65 -4.66 -4.93 33.89
N PRO A 66 -4.21 -5.93 33.14
CA PRO A 66 -4.66 -7.32 33.31
C PRO A 66 -4.25 -7.95 34.66
N ASP A 67 -3.24 -7.40 35.35
CA ASP A 67 -2.74 -7.92 36.65
C ASP A 67 -3.56 -7.47 37.86
N ILE A 68 -4.61 -6.66 37.67
CA ILE A 68 -5.46 -6.22 38.79
C ILE A 68 -6.53 -7.29 39.06
N PRO A 69 -6.57 -7.86 40.30
CA PRO A 69 -7.39 -9.05 40.63
C PRO A 69 -8.90 -8.89 40.50
N HIS A 70 -9.42 -7.67 40.39
CA HIS A 70 -10.88 -7.44 40.31
C HIS A 70 -11.49 -7.73 38.92
N ASN A 71 -10.65 -7.89 37.85
CA ASN A 71 -11.12 -8.07 36.47
C ASN A 71 -11.08 -9.53 35.97
N VAL A 72 -10.74 -10.52 36.80
CA VAL A 72 -10.44 -11.90 36.37
C VAL A 72 -11.65 -12.84 36.32
N ARG A 73 -12.87 -12.41 36.65
CA ARG A 73 -14.01 -13.34 36.82
C ARG A 73 -14.75 -13.77 35.54
N ASN A 74 -14.46 -13.19 34.35
CA ASN A 74 -15.11 -13.67 33.12
C ASN A 74 -14.14 -13.66 31.95
N SER A 75 -14.02 -14.75 31.23
CA SER A 75 -13.19 -14.87 30.01
C SER A 75 -13.58 -13.87 28.88
N GLY A 76 -14.79 -13.33 28.89
CA GLY A 76 -15.23 -12.19 28.07
C GLY A 76 -14.66 -10.84 28.50
N GLY A 77 -14.35 -10.66 29.79
CA GLY A 77 -13.80 -9.41 30.33
C GLY A 77 -12.35 -9.13 29.91
N LYS A 78 -11.55 -10.17 29.70
CA LYS A 78 -10.13 -10.02 29.32
C LYS A 78 -9.97 -9.40 27.92
N ARG A 79 -10.70 -9.90 26.93
CA ARG A 79 -10.70 -9.34 25.55
C ARG A 79 -11.28 -7.94 25.51
N ALA A 80 -12.34 -7.67 26.26
CA ALA A 80 -12.94 -6.32 26.35
C ALA A 80 -11.96 -5.31 26.97
N ASN A 81 -11.22 -5.71 28.01
CA ASN A 81 -10.21 -4.86 28.66
C ASN A 81 -8.99 -4.63 27.74
N GLU A 82 -8.54 -5.63 26.98
CA GLU A 82 -7.50 -5.48 25.97
C GLU A 82 -7.93 -4.49 24.89
N GLN A 83 -9.15 -4.57 24.38
CA GLN A 83 -9.69 -3.63 23.41
C GLN A 83 -9.83 -2.21 23.99
N ALA A 84 -10.31 -2.08 25.23
CA ALA A 84 -10.41 -0.81 25.92
C ALA A 84 -9.03 -0.17 26.15
N LEU A 85 -8.02 -0.97 26.51
CA LEU A 85 -6.65 -0.51 26.66
C LEU A 85 -6.06 -0.04 25.32
N MET A 86 -6.30 -0.75 24.22
CA MET A 86 -5.87 -0.35 22.89
C MET A 86 -6.50 0.98 22.45
N ARG A 87 -7.79 1.18 22.70
CA ARG A 87 -8.49 2.46 22.48
C ARG A 87 -7.90 3.58 23.30
N LEU A 88 -7.61 3.31 24.58
CA LEU A 88 -7.00 4.28 25.49
C LEU A 88 -5.59 4.72 25.01
N ILE A 89 -4.79 3.78 24.54
CA ILE A 89 -3.45 4.06 23.99
C ILE A 89 -3.57 4.95 22.73
N ARG A 90 -4.48 4.61 21.79
CA ARG A 90 -4.71 5.43 20.59
C ARG A 90 -5.15 6.86 20.93
N ALA A 91 -6.09 7.01 21.87
CA ALA A 91 -6.53 8.32 22.33
C ALA A 91 -5.39 9.13 22.96
N TYR A 92 -4.56 8.49 23.77
CA TYR A 92 -3.40 9.11 24.38
C TYR A 92 -2.37 9.59 23.36
N GLU A 93 -1.98 8.74 22.40
CA GLU A 93 -1.02 9.06 21.35
C GLU A 93 -1.51 10.22 20.46
N ALA A 94 -2.78 10.20 20.10
CA ALA A 94 -3.37 11.26 19.28
C ALA A 94 -3.43 12.60 19.98
N LEU A 95 -3.77 12.63 21.28
CA LEU A 95 -3.92 13.88 22.05
C LEU A 95 -2.60 14.38 22.65
N LEU A 96 -1.57 13.54 22.74
CA LEU A 96 -0.26 13.95 23.26
C LEU A 96 0.56 14.71 22.22
N ASP A 97 0.49 14.32 20.96
CA ASP A 97 1.16 14.98 19.85
C ASP A 97 0.38 16.24 19.43
N ALA A 98 1.03 17.39 19.46
CA ALA A 98 0.38 18.69 19.21
C ALA A 98 -0.23 18.77 17.79
N LYS A 99 0.43 18.18 16.78
CA LYS A 99 -0.07 18.17 15.40
C LYS A 99 -1.28 17.25 15.25
N ARG A 100 -1.19 16.02 15.73
CA ARG A 100 -2.28 15.05 15.72
C ARG A 100 -3.49 15.53 16.55
N ARG A 101 -3.23 16.19 17.67
CA ARG A 101 -4.29 16.79 18.48
C ARG A 101 -5.00 17.91 17.72
N ALA A 102 -4.26 18.82 17.07
CA ALA A 102 -4.86 19.90 16.29
C ALA A 102 -5.72 19.37 15.13
N GLU A 103 -5.27 18.31 14.46
CA GLU A 103 -6.05 17.61 13.45
C GLU A 103 -7.31 16.98 14.04
N PHE A 104 -7.19 16.27 15.17
CA PHE A 104 -8.33 15.70 15.87
C PHE A 104 -9.30 16.78 16.37
N ASP A 105 -8.82 17.86 16.96
CA ASP A 105 -9.64 18.97 17.47
C ASP A 105 -10.41 19.67 16.36
N PHE A 106 -9.80 19.81 15.20
CA PHE A 106 -10.49 20.36 14.04
C PHE A 106 -11.73 19.52 13.67
N PHE A 107 -11.60 18.19 13.68
CA PHE A 107 -12.71 17.28 13.42
C PHE A 107 -13.69 17.19 14.57
N TYR A 108 -13.18 17.10 15.80
CA TYR A 108 -13.99 17.01 17.03
C TYR A 108 -14.92 18.23 17.18
N ASN A 109 -14.40 19.44 16.95
CA ASN A 109 -15.20 20.66 17.03
C ASN A 109 -16.29 20.74 15.93
N LYS A 110 -16.05 20.14 14.78
CA LYS A 110 -17.08 20.03 13.72
C LYS A 110 -18.17 19.03 14.06
N VAL A 111 -17.82 17.91 14.70
CA VAL A 111 -18.76 16.86 15.12
C VAL A 111 -19.55 17.30 16.34
N ALA A 112 -18.90 17.91 17.34
CA ALA A 112 -19.56 18.35 18.58
C ALA A 112 -20.54 19.55 18.37
N LYS A 113 -20.40 20.28 17.26
CA LYS A 113 -21.26 21.44 16.96
C LYS A 113 -22.49 21.13 16.09
N LYS A 114 -22.62 19.91 15.56
CA LYS A 114 -23.78 19.51 14.77
C LYS A 114 -24.23 18.09 15.14
N ASP A 115 -25.50 17.95 15.44
CA ASP A 115 -26.24 16.68 15.59
C ASP A 115 -26.38 15.89 14.26
N GLU A 116 -25.69 16.33 13.20
CA GLU A 116 -25.56 15.62 11.93
C GLU A 116 -24.25 14.85 11.93
N ARG A 117 -24.34 13.55 11.74
CA ARG A 117 -23.19 12.62 11.60
C ARG A 117 -22.21 13.17 10.56
N PHE A 118 -21.03 13.64 11.01
CA PHE A 118 -19.98 14.11 10.12
C PHE A 118 -19.41 12.93 9.36
N ASP A 119 -19.69 12.85 8.08
CA ASP A 119 -19.07 11.87 7.18
C ASP A 119 -17.74 12.41 6.64
N TYR A 120 -16.64 11.96 7.24
CA TYR A 120 -15.28 12.36 6.86
C TYR A 120 -14.96 12.02 5.40
N ARG A 121 -15.45 10.89 4.92
CA ARG A 121 -15.27 10.46 3.53
C ARG A 121 -15.95 11.43 2.57
N THR A 122 -17.20 11.78 2.82
CA THR A 122 -17.93 12.77 2.02
C THR A 122 -17.25 14.14 2.07
N TRP A 123 -16.78 14.57 3.23
CA TRP A 123 -16.03 15.81 3.36
C TRP A 123 -14.73 15.82 2.53
N LEU A 124 -13.96 14.71 2.50
CA LEU A 124 -12.78 14.58 1.64
C LEU A 124 -13.15 14.60 0.15
N LYS A 125 -14.29 13.98 -0.22
CA LYS A 125 -14.79 13.96 -1.60
C LYS A 125 -15.19 15.34 -2.14
N GLU A 126 -15.68 16.21 -1.29
CA GLU A 126 -16.07 17.58 -1.66
C GLU A 126 -14.88 18.49 -1.93
N ARG A 127 -13.67 18.07 -1.54
CA ARG A 127 -12.44 18.84 -1.74
C ARG A 127 -11.76 18.46 -3.03
N SER A 128 -11.21 19.45 -3.73
CA SER A 128 -10.49 19.27 -4.99
C SER A 128 -8.98 19.31 -4.86
N ASP A 129 -8.47 19.70 -3.67
CA ASP A 129 -7.03 19.81 -3.45
C ASP A 129 -6.36 18.43 -3.42
N PRO A 130 -5.15 18.28 -3.99
CA PRO A 130 -4.47 16.98 -4.12
C PRO A 130 -4.15 16.30 -2.78
N GLU A 131 -3.95 17.07 -1.70
CA GLU A 131 -3.68 16.52 -0.36
C GLU A 131 -4.93 15.82 0.21
N SER A 132 -6.09 16.45 0.13
CA SER A 132 -7.36 15.84 0.55
C SER A 132 -7.70 14.61 -0.29
N ARG A 133 -7.40 14.64 -1.58
CA ARG A 133 -7.61 13.50 -2.48
C ARG A 133 -6.66 12.34 -2.17
N ALA A 134 -5.38 12.62 -1.90
CA ALA A 134 -4.45 11.59 -1.43
C ALA A 134 -4.92 10.98 -0.09
N THR A 135 -5.39 11.82 0.84
CA THR A 135 -5.97 11.38 2.11
C THR A 135 -7.21 10.51 1.89
N LEU A 136 -8.06 10.81 0.89
CA LEU A 136 -9.22 9.98 0.53
C LEU A 136 -8.80 8.59 0.05
N ILE A 137 -7.76 8.50 -0.79
CA ILE A 137 -7.22 7.20 -1.24
C ILE A 137 -6.77 6.37 -0.03
N PHE A 138 -6.00 6.97 0.88
CA PHE A 138 -5.56 6.32 2.11
C PHE A 138 -6.75 5.84 2.95
N PHE A 139 -7.73 6.72 3.15
CA PHE A 139 -8.94 6.41 3.89
C PHE A 139 -9.69 5.22 3.29
N ASP A 140 -9.94 5.23 1.98
CA ASP A 140 -10.70 4.21 1.27
C ASP A 140 -9.99 2.84 1.32
N LEU A 141 -8.64 2.80 1.20
CA LEU A 141 -7.87 1.56 1.33
C LEU A 141 -7.99 0.89 2.71
N PHE A 142 -8.17 1.67 3.78
CA PHE A 142 -8.31 1.16 5.14
C PHE A 142 -9.75 0.87 5.56
N HIS A 143 -10.74 1.23 4.72
CA HIS A 143 -12.17 1.07 5.02
C HIS A 143 -12.89 0.16 4.02
N ASN A 144 -12.17 -0.80 3.41
CA ASN A 144 -12.68 -1.77 2.45
C ASN A 144 -13.40 -1.11 1.24
N ALA A 145 -12.85 0.01 0.78
CA ALA A 145 -13.31 0.73 -0.41
C ALA A 145 -12.18 0.81 -1.45
N GLU A 146 -11.49 -0.30 -1.68
CA GLU A 146 -10.31 -0.40 -2.54
C GLU A 146 -10.61 -0.01 -3.99
N ASP A 147 -11.82 -0.31 -4.48
CA ASP A 147 -12.24 0.06 -5.83
C ASP A 147 -12.32 1.57 -6.02
N GLU A 148 -12.77 2.28 -4.99
CA GLU A 148 -12.81 3.73 -4.97
C GLU A 148 -11.41 4.34 -4.88
N ALA A 149 -10.56 3.77 -4.03
CA ALA A 149 -9.18 4.21 -3.87
C ALA A 149 -8.39 4.08 -5.18
N VAL A 150 -8.52 2.95 -5.88
CA VAL A 150 -7.87 2.72 -7.17
C VAL A 150 -8.41 3.69 -8.22
N ARG A 151 -9.73 3.86 -8.32
CA ARG A 151 -10.32 4.82 -9.28
C ARG A 151 -9.84 6.25 -9.05
N GLU A 152 -9.79 6.67 -7.79
CA GLU A 152 -9.33 8.02 -7.44
C GLU A 152 -7.84 8.20 -7.73
N PHE A 153 -7.02 7.20 -7.44
CA PHE A 153 -5.59 7.23 -7.77
C PHE A 153 -5.36 7.35 -9.28
N LEU A 154 -6.02 6.52 -10.09
CA LEU A 154 -5.90 6.54 -11.55
C LEU A 154 -6.37 7.87 -12.13
N ARG A 155 -7.46 8.43 -11.59
CA ARG A 155 -7.96 9.75 -11.98
C ARG A 155 -6.90 10.82 -11.73
N LEU A 156 -6.32 10.86 -10.54
CA LEU A 156 -5.27 11.84 -10.18
C LEU A 156 -4.03 11.70 -11.04
N CYS A 157 -3.60 10.48 -11.34
CA CYS A 157 -2.47 10.24 -12.25
C CYS A 157 -2.74 10.74 -13.67
N SER A 158 -3.99 10.59 -14.15
CA SER A 158 -4.37 11.06 -15.49
C SER A 158 -4.53 12.59 -15.58
N GLU A 159 -5.08 13.22 -14.54
CA GLU A 159 -5.27 14.68 -14.48
C GLU A 159 -3.96 15.42 -14.17
N HIS A 160 -3.07 14.80 -13.41
CA HIS A 160 -1.82 15.38 -12.93
C HIS A 160 -0.65 14.43 -13.18
N PRO A 161 0.04 14.47 -14.32
CA PRO A 161 1.15 13.56 -14.63
C PRO A 161 2.30 13.57 -13.61
N SER A 162 2.44 14.65 -12.83
CA SER A 162 3.44 14.77 -11.75
C SER A 162 2.91 14.37 -10.37
N PHE A 163 1.70 13.79 -10.30
CA PHE A 163 1.13 13.36 -9.03
C PHE A 163 1.94 12.21 -8.43
N SER A 164 2.22 12.29 -7.14
CA SER A 164 2.86 11.22 -6.37
C SER A 164 2.36 11.26 -4.93
N LEU A 165 1.87 10.14 -4.45
CA LEU A 165 1.43 9.96 -3.05
C LEU A 165 2.55 10.30 -2.06
N ARG A 166 3.81 10.08 -2.43
CA ARG A 166 4.98 10.37 -1.60
C ARG A 166 5.07 11.82 -1.15
N ARG A 167 4.46 12.75 -1.88
CA ARG A 167 4.45 14.19 -1.52
C ARG A 167 3.51 14.52 -0.38
N TYR A 168 2.46 13.72 -0.19
CA TYR A 168 1.35 13.99 0.73
C TYR A 168 1.39 13.12 1.97
N PHE A 169 2.19 12.07 1.97
CA PHE A 169 2.29 11.12 3.07
C PHE A 169 3.65 11.20 3.77
N SER A 170 3.66 10.83 5.05
CA SER A 170 4.91 10.46 5.69
C SER A 170 5.55 9.28 4.95
N ARG A 171 6.85 9.09 5.13
CA ARG A 171 7.52 7.96 4.47
C ARG A 171 6.88 6.62 4.86
N GLY A 172 6.58 6.41 6.14
CA GLY A 172 5.96 5.17 6.61
C GLY A 172 4.57 4.95 6.02
N ASP A 173 3.71 5.96 6.07
CA ASP A 173 2.37 5.88 5.49
C ASP A 173 2.42 5.64 3.98
N PHE A 174 3.38 6.26 3.27
CA PHE A 174 3.58 6.01 1.85
C PHE A 174 4.01 4.57 1.56
N MET A 175 4.94 4.02 2.35
CA MET A 175 5.41 2.64 2.17
C MET A 175 4.26 1.65 2.36
N ASP A 176 3.50 1.78 3.45
CA ASP A 176 2.40 0.87 3.79
C ASP A 176 1.22 1.03 2.82
N CYS A 177 0.72 2.25 2.65
CA CYS A 177 -0.41 2.55 1.76
C CYS A 177 -0.07 2.29 0.29
N GLY A 178 1.13 2.70 -0.13
CA GLY A 178 1.60 2.53 -1.50
C GLY A 178 1.71 1.06 -1.89
N PHE A 179 2.23 0.19 -1.01
CA PHE A 179 2.31 -1.24 -1.30
C PHE A 179 0.92 -1.86 -1.44
N VAL A 180 0.00 -1.56 -0.50
CA VAL A 180 -1.40 -2.02 -0.58
C VAL A 180 -2.05 -1.58 -1.88
N LEU A 181 -1.89 -0.30 -2.26
CA LEU A 181 -2.44 0.21 -3.51
C LEU A 181 -1.82 -0.44 -4.74
N ALA A 182 -0.50 -0.74 -4.71
CA ALA A 182 0.16 -1.45 -5.80
C ALA A 182 -0.38 -2.87 -5.98
N GLU A 183 -0.69 -3.59 -4.90
CA GLU A 183 -1.36 -4.89 -4.96
C GLU A 183 -2.77 -4.76 -5.54
N GLU A 184 -3.56 -3.78 -5.10
CA GLU A 184 -4.92 -3.56 -5.58
C GLU A 184 -4.95 -3.16 -7.08
N LEU A 185 -3.98 -2.36 -7.53
CA LEU A 185 -3.77 -2.06 -8.95
C LEU A 185 -3.43 -3.33 -9.74
N TYR A 186 -2.54 -4.18 -9.22
CA TYR A 186 -2.20 -5.46 -9.84
C TYR A 186 -3.42 -6.36 -10.00
N PHE A 187 -4.23 -6.53 -8.97
CA PHE A 187 -5.44 -7.37 -9.04
C PHE A 187 -6.49 -6.86 -10.02
N ARG A 188 -6.50 -5.55 -10.31
CA ARG A 188 -7.41 -4.91 -11.27
C ARG A 188 -6.80 -4.74 -12.67
N ASN A 189 -5.65 -5.37 -12.91
CA ASN A 189 -4.92 -5.35 -14.19
C ASN A 189 -4.34 -3.98 -14.58
N HIS A 190 -4.20 -3.05 -13.66
CA HIS A 190 -3.47 -1.79 -13.84
C HIS A 190 -1.98 -2.02 -13.57
N TYR A 191 -1.36 -2.84 -14.44
CA TYR A 191 -0.01 -3.38 -14.21
C TYR A 191 1.09 -2.31 -14.28
N TYR A 192 0.93 -1.36 -15.17
CA TYR A 192 1.93 -0.29 -15.34
C TYR A 192 1.93 0.66 -14.14
N GLU A 193 0.77 1.11 -13.70
CA GLU A 193 0.61 1.98 -12.53
C GLU A 193 1.07 1.26 -11.24
N SER A 194 0.77 -0.03 -11.13
CA SER A 194 1.28 -0.88 -10.04
C SER A 194 2.81 -0.91 -10.05
N PHE A 195 3.43 -1.09 -11.22
CA PHE A 195 4.88 -1.11 -11.36
C PHE A 195 5.51 0.23 -10.98
N LEU A 196 4.98 1.35 -11.48
CA LEU A 196 5.49 2.69 -11.16
C LEU A 196 5.44 3.01 -9.66
N LEU A 197 4.40 2.55 -8.99
CA LEU A 197 4.26 2.72 -7.55
C LEU A 197 5.27 1.84 -6.78
N LEU A 198 5.44 0.57 -7.20
CA LEU A 198 6.45 -0.33 -6.63
C LEU A 198 7.88 0.18 -6.85
N GLU A 199 8.16 0.76 -8.00
CA GLU A 199 9.46 1.38 -8.28
C GLU A 199 9.78 2.48 -7.26
N GLN A 200 8.82 3.38 -6.97
CA GLN A 200 9.00 4.42 -5.95
C GLN A 200 9.22 3.81 -4.56
N ILE A 201 8.45 2.79 -4.19
CA ILE A 201 8.57 2.09 -2.91
C ILE A 201 9.93 1.42 -2.78
N ILE A 202 10.37 0.69 -3.80
CA ILE A 202 11.67 0.00 -3.80
C ILE A 202 12.82 1.00 -3.71
N ARG A 203 12.75 2.11 -4.44
CA ARG A 203 13.76 3.19 -4.35
C ARG A 203 13.83 3.81 -2.94
N GLU A 204 12.70 3.98 -2.27
CA GLU A 204 12.68 4.46 -0.87
C GLU A 204 13.20 3.41 0.11
N GLU A 205 12.92 2.12 -0.10
CA GLU A 205 13.44 1.02 0.72
C GLU A 205 14.96 0.88 0.59
N LEU A 206 15.51 0.99 -0.63
CA LEU A 206 16.95 0.91 -0.88
C LEU A 206 17.74 2.08 -0.28
N LYS A 207 17.10 3.24 -0.07
CA LYS A 207 17.74 4.38 0.63
C LYS A 207 17.82 4.15 2.14
N ASP A 208 16.76 3.61 2.72
CA ASP A 208 16.64 3.34 4.15
C ASP A 208 15.62 2.23 4.37
N ALA A 209 16.02 1.14 5.03
CA ALA A 209 15.21 -0.06 5.20
C ALA A 209 14.00 0.19 6.10
N TYR A 210 12.79 0.01 5.55
CA TYR A 210 11.51 0.12 6.24
C TYR A 210 10.82 -1.23 6.40
N PHE A 211 10.65 -1.97 5.30
CA PHE A 211 9.95 -3.26 5.29
C PHE A 211 10.76 -4.42 5.88
N ARG A 212 12.10 -4.32 5.88
CA ARG A 212 12.97 -5.35 6.44
C ARG A 212 12.63 -6.77 5.92
N HIS A 213 12.07 -7.62 6.78
CA HIS A 213 11.72 -9.00 6.43
C HIS A 213 10.62 -9.12 5.39
N PHE A 214 9.80 -8.09 5.21
CA PHE A 214 8.72 -8.07 4.22
C PHE A 214 9.19 -7.62 2.82
N PHE A 215 10.36 -7.00 2.71
CA PHE A 215 10.87 -6.50 1.42
C PHE A 215 10.95 -7.57 0.32
N PRO A 216 11.30 -8.84 0.58
CA PRO A 216 11.24 -9.89 -0.44
C PRO A 216 9.86 -10.03 -1.12
N GLU A 217 8.76 -9.81 -0.41
CA GLU A 217 7.40 -9.87 -0.98
C GLU A 217 7.16 -8.73 -1.98
N VAL A 218 7.67 -7.54 -1.67
CA VAL A 218 7.63 -6.38 -2.60
C VAL A 218 8.38 -6.71 -3.89
N LEU A 219 9.57 -7.31 -3.77
CA LEU A 219 10.38 -7.74 -4.93
C LEU A 219 9.72 -8.89 -5.71
N ILE A 220 9.00 -9.80 -5.04
CA ILE A 220 8.26 -10.88 -5.70
C ILE A 220 7.17 -10.28 -6.59
N LEU A 221 6.41 -9.31 -6.09
CA LEU A 221 5.35 -8.65 -6.87
C LEU A 221 5.94 -7.88 -8.07
N ALA A 222 7.01 -7.11 -7.86
CA ALA A 222 7.69 -6.38 -8.94
C ALA A 222 8.22 -7.33 -10.02
N ARG A 223 8.87 -8.43 -9.63
CA ARG A 223 9.37 -9.46 -10.54
C ARG A 223 8.23 -10.11 -11.33
N LYS A 224 7.11 -10.42 -10.67
CA LYS A 224 5.92 -11.02 -11.31
C LYS A 224 5.32 -10.08 -12.35
N LEU A 225 5.23 -8.77 -12.04
CA LEU A 225 4.79 -7.76 -12.98
C LEU A 225 5.64 -7.77 -14.24
N ILE A 226 6.95 -7.65 -14.10
CA ILE A 226 7.88 -7.55 -15.24
C ILE A 226 7.83 -8.83 -16.09
N ARG A 227 7.88 -10.01 -15.47
CA ARG A 227 8.03 -11.27 -16.19
C ARG A 227 6.74 -11.79 -16.79
N GLU A 228 5.59 -11.51 -16.17
CA GLU A 228 4.33 -12.19 -16.51
C GLU A 228 3.25 -11.25 -17.03
N LYS A 229 3.39 -9.94 -16.83
CA LYS A 229 2.32 -8.98 -17.16
C LYS A 229 2.78 -7.90 -18.13
N LEU A 230 3.79 -7.11 -17.77
CA LEU A 230 4.19 -5.95 -18.57
C LEU A 230 4.67 -6.34 -19.98
N ILE A 231 5.32 -7.49 -20.11
CA ILE A 231 5.78 -8.00 -21.42
C ILE A 231 4.65 -8.24 -22.43
N TYR A 232 3.40 -8.34 -21.99
CA TYR A 232 2.24 -8.55 -22.84
C TYR A 232 1.31 -7.34 -22.95
N THR A 233 1.55 -6.31 -22.14
CA THR A 233 0.63 -5.17 -22.03
C THR A 233 1.24 -3.85 -22.44
N LEU A 234 2.56 -3.72 -22.43
CA LEU A 234 3.25 -2.47 -22.76
C LEU A 234 3.86 -2.49 -24.17
N ALA A 235 3.93 -1.30 -24.76
CA ALA A 235 4.76 -1.05 -25.93
C ALA A 235 6.24 -1.21 -25.59
N ASP A 236 7.06 -1.51 -26.58
CA ASP A 236 8.48 -1.84 -26.43
C ASP A 236 9.27 -0.75 -25.68
N ASP A 237 9.05 0.53 -25.98
CA ASP A 237 9.74 1.64 -25.33
C ASP A 237 9.46 1.69 -23.84
N LEU A 238 8.17 1.67 -23.44
CA LEU A 238 7.78 1.67 -22.03
C LEU A 238 8.24 0.42 -21.29
N LEU A 239 8.27 -0.73 -21.98
CA LEU A 239 8.76 -1.98 -21.40
C LEU A 239 10.27 -1.92 -21.15
N LEU A 240 11.04 -1.28 -22.05
CA LEU A 240 12.47 -1.05 -21.84
C LEU A 240 12.71 -0.18 -20.62
N ASP A 241 11.99 0.94 -20.47
CA ASP A 241 12.09 1.81 -19.29
C ASP A 241 11.83 1.04 -17.98
N CYS A 242 10.79 0.19 -17.97
CA CYS A 242 10.49 -0.66 -16.82
C CYS A 242 11.60 -1.70 -16.56
N CYS A 243 12.18 -2.29 -17.61
CA CYS A 243 13.27 -3.25 -17.48
C CYS A 243 14.54 -2.58 -16.95
N GLU A 244 14.87 -1.38 -17.44
CA GLU A 244 16.02 -0.61 -16.96
C GLU A 244 15.87 -0.25 -15.47
N ALA A 245 14.72 0.28 -15.07
CA ALA A 245 14.44 0.55 -13.66
C ALA A 245 14.57 -0.69 -12.79
N ALA A 246 14.10 -1.85 -13.28
CA ALA A 246 14.11 -3.09 -12.54
C ALA A 246 15.49 -3.70 -12.31
N LEU A 247 16.48 -3.40 -13.15
CA LEU A 247 17.86 -3.83 -12.93
C LEU A 247 18.47 -3.24 -11.64
N ASP A 248 17.93 -2.10 -11.17
CA ASP A 248 18.36 -1.41 -9.95
C ASP A 248 17.59 -1.85 -8.69
N PHE A 249 16.62 -2.75 -8.82
CA PHE A 249 15.79 -3.19 -7.66
C PHE A 249 16.49 -4.14 -6.69
N GLY A 250 17.73 -4.54 -6.98
CA GLY A 250 18.44 -5.51 -6.14
C GLY A 250 17.92 -6.94 -6.30
N LEU A 251 17.34 -7.27 -7.45
CA LEU A 251 16.90 -8.62 -7.80
C LEU A 251 18.08 -9.60 -7.91
N SER A 252 17.77 -10.89 -7.95
CA SER A 252 18.83 -11.91 -8.14
C SER A 252 19.54 -11.76 -9.50
N LYS A 253 20.81 -12.21 -9.57
CA LYS A 253 21.54 -12.26 -10.84
C LYS A 253 20.80 -13.04 -11.93
N ALA A 254 20.04 -14.08 -11.54
CA ALA A 254 19.23 -14.86 -12.46
C ALA A 254 18.05 -14.05 -13.00
N ASP A 255 17.36 -13.29 -12.14
CA ASP A 255 16.24 -12.42 -12.55
C ASP A 255 16.76 -11.29 -13.47
N ASN A 256 17.84 -10.62 -13.08
CA ASN A 256 18.47 -9.57 -13.92
C ASN A 256 18.92 -10.12 -15.29
N ALA A 257 19.42 -11.35 -15.34
CA ALA A 257 19.77 -11.99 -16.61
C ALA A 257 18.53 -12.22 -17.51
N GLU A 258 17.39 -12.62 -16.96
CA GLU A 258 16.14 -12.77 -17.73
C GLU A 258 15.60 -11.39 -18.19
N ILE A 259 15.72 -10.35 -17.39
CA ILE A 259 15.37 -8.97 -17.78
C ILE A 259 16.24 -8.53 -18.94
N LEU A 260 17.57 -8.66 -18.85
CA LEU A 260 18.51 -8.30 -19.89
C LEU A 260 18.27 -9.09 -21.19
N LYS A 261 17.92 -10.36 -21.08
CA LYS A 261 17.53 -11.17 -22.24
C LYS A 261 16.27 -10.61 -22.91
N LYS A 262 15.30 -10.17 -22.13
CA LYS A 262 14.08 -9.54 -22.65
C LYS A 262 14.37 -8.22 -23.34
N MET A 263 15.23 -7.39 -22.75
CA MET A 263 15.72 -6.16 -23.39
C MET A 263 16.41 -6.45 -24.72
N ALA A 264 17.29 -7.46 -24.78
CA ALA A 264 17.94 -7.89 -26.01
C ALA A 264 16.90 -8.30 -27.09
N GLU A 265 15.85 -9.02 -26.71
CA GLU A 265 14.77 -9.39 -27.61
C GLU A 265 14.05 -8.18 -28.20
N ILE A 266 13.79 -7.16 -27.37
CA ILE A 266 13.14 -5.91 -27.78
C ILE A 266 14.08 -5.11 -28.72
N TYR A 267 15.33 -4.91 -28.36
CA TYR A 267 16.29 -4.18 -29.21
C TYR A 267 16.48 -4.86 -30.58
N TYR A 268 16.54 -6.19 -30.64
CA TYR A 268 16.56 -6.89 -31.90
C TYR A 268 15.29 -6.64 -32.74
N ARG A 269 14.11 -6.62 -32.11
CA ARG A 269 12.84 -6.33 -32.78
C ARG A 269 12.77 -4.90 -33.31
N MET A 270 13.39 -3.95 -32.59
CA MET A 270 13.52 -2.54 -33.00
C MET A 270 14.61 -2.32 -34.05
N GLY A 271 15.42 -3.33 -34.39
CA GLY A 271 16.52 -3.25 -35.38
C GLY A 271 17.86 -2.81 -34.80
N ASP A 272 17.93 -2.55 -33.50
CA ASP A 272 19.22 -2.19 -32.83
C ASP A 272 19.95 -3.45 -32.36
N SER A 273 20.64 -4.08 -33.28
CA SER A 273 21.43 -5.28 -33.01
C SER A 273 22.60 -5.04 -32.06
N THR A 274 23.18 -3.84 -32.08
CA THR A 274 24.37 -3.50 -31.28
C THR A 274 24.02 -3.49 -29.81
N THR A 275 22.98 -2.78 -29.43
CA THR A 275 22.47 -2.73 -28.04
C THR A 275 21.92 -4.09 -27.65
N GLY A 276 21.20 -4.78 -28.55
CA GLY A 276 20.69 -6.14 -28.30
C GLY A 276 21.81 -7.14 -28.00
N ASP A 277 22.93 -7.11 -28.74
CA ASP A 277 24.10 -7.94 -28.47
C ASP A 277 24.76 -7.60 -27.12
N GLY A 278 24.82 -6.31 -26.77
CA GLY A 278 25.29 -5.85 -25.45
C GLY A 278 24.47 -6.42 -24.30
N CYS A 279 23.16 -6.32 -24.39
CA CYS A 279 22.22 -6.87 -23.40
C CYS A 279 22.34 -8.40 -23.32
N ALA A 280 22.38 -9.09 -24.44
CA ALA A 280 22.54 -10.55 -24.50
C ALA A 280 23.86 -11.02 -23.85
N ALA A 281 24.96 -10.33 -24.12
CA ALA A 281 26.26 -10.61 -23.51
C ALA A 281 26.23 -10.35 -21.98
N ALA A 282 25.59 -9.27 -21.54
CA ALA A 282 25.41 -8.96 -20.13
C ALA A 282 24.57 -10.04 -19.42
N ALA A 283 23.49 -10.51 -20.04
CA ALA A 283 22.67 -11.61 -19.53
C ALA A 283 23.48 -12.88 -19.30
N VAL A 284 24.30 -13.28 -20.26
CA VAL A 284 25.18 -14.46 -20.15
C VAL A 284 26.24 -14.27 -19.03
N ARG A 285 26.80 -13.06 -18.88
CA ARG A 285 27.75 -12.77 -17.78
C ARG A 285 27.09 -12.92 -16.41
N MET A 286 25.84 -12.47 -16.27
CA MET A 286 25.10 -12.59 -15.00
C MET A 286 24.64 -14.02 -14.70
N ASN A 287 24.20 -14.74 -15.74
CA ASN A 287 23.78 -16.15 -15.61
C ASN A 287 24.29 -16.98 -16.82
N PRO A 288 25.44 -17.64 -16.69
CA PRO A 288 25.99 -18.48 -17.77
C PRO A 288 25.06 -19.64 -18.20
N ARG A 289 24.08 -20.00 -17.37
CA ARG A 289 23.10 -21.07 -17.66
C ARG A 289 21.82 -20.57 -18.29
N ILE A 290 21.73 -19.27 -18.62
CA ILE A 290 20.53 -18.71 -19.26
C ILE A 290 20.27 -19.37 -20.62
N ARG A 291 19.03 -19.76 -20.85
CA ARG A 291 18.65 -20.47 -22.09
C ARG A 291 18.03 -19.49 -23.12
N GLY A 292 18.18 -19.81 -24.38
CA GLY A 292 17.47 -19.14 -25.47
C GLY A 292 18.21 -17.94 -26.10
N ILE A 293 19.32 -17.47 -25.56
CA ILE A 293 20.09 -16.35 -26.14
C ILE A 293 20.57 -16.65 -27.58
N THR A 294 21.13 -17.84 -27.81
CA THR A 294 21.59 -18.26 -29.15
C THR A 294 20.45 -18.30 -30.17
N LYS A 295 19.25 -18.74 -29.71
CA LYS A 295 18.05 -18.79 -30.54
C LYS A 295 17.57 -17.38 -30.91
N LEU A 296 17.63 -16.43 -29.97
CA LEU A 296 17.27 -15.02 -30.23
C LEU A 296 18.13 -14.43 -31.35
N LYS A 297 19.44 -14.59 -31.26
CA LYS A 297 20.39 -14.09 -32.30
C LYS A 297 20.11 -14.73 -33.65
N LYS A 298 19.88 -16.03 -33.70
CA LYS A 298 19.58 -16.74 -34.95
C LYS A 298 18.26 -16.25 -35.57
N ASN A 299 17.19 -16.14 -34.79
CA ASN A 299 15.89 -15.68 -35.27
C ASN A 299 15.98 -14.25 -35.84
N TYR A 300 16.76 -13.36 -35.21
CA TYR A 300 16.96 -12.01 -35.69
C TYR A 300 17.74 -12.00 -37.02
N GLN A 301 18.80 -12.79 -37.15
CA GLN A 301 19.55 -12.92 -38.39
C GLN A 301 18.69 -13.44 -39.55
N GLU A 302 17.81 -14.43 -39.28
CA GLU A 302 16.88 -14.96 -40.28
C GLU A 302 15.81 -13.92 -40.72
N GLN A 303 15.44 -12.98 -39.87
CA GLN A 303 14.51 -11.89 -40.18
C GLN A 303 15.16 -10.82 -41.10
N LEU A 304 16.47 -10.57 -40.97
CA LEU A 304 17.20 -9.61 -41.79
C LEU A 304 17.38 -10.10 -43.25
N TRP A 305 17.23 -11.40 -43.49
CA TRP A 305 17.38 -12.00 -44.83
C TRP A 305 16.03 -12.25 -45.54
N ARG A 306 14.93 -11.88 -44.96
CA ARG A 306 13.57 -11.90 -45.53
C ARG A 306 13.10 -10.52 -45.91
#